data_0a0e7c41f88e7d69871ed4260fbad64e
#
_entry.id   0a0e7c41f88e7d69871ed4260fbad64e
#
_cell.length_a   1.000
_cell.length_b   1.000
_cell.length_c   1.000
_cell.angle_alpha   90.00
_cell.angle_beta   90.00
_cell.angle_gamma   90.00
#
_symmetry.space_group_name_H-M   'P 1'
#
loop_
_entity.id
_entity.type
_entity.pdbx_description
1 polymer ?
#
loop_
_entity_poly.entity_id
_entity_poly.type
_entity_poly.pdbx_seq_one_letter_code
_entity_poly.pdbx_strand_id
1 'polypeptide(L)' 'MWYPDMQCAARVILERNCAIASKELDRLRKEMHNRIGVLIESEYQTLSARVQAAWAQLQRADVALNKHREEHGC' A
#
# COMPACT_ATOMS: atom_id res chain seq x y z
N MET A 1 3.23 -25.71 23.97
CA MET A 1 2.13 -24.79 23.73
C MET A 1 2.53 -23.78 22.67
N TRP A 2 1.66 -23.51 21.77
CA TRP A 2 1.94 -22.61 20.69
C TRP A 2 1.19 -21.30 20.90
N TYR A 3 1.56 -20.29 20.14
CA TYR A 3 1.10 -18.92 20.40
C TYR A 3 0.35 -18.37 19.19
N PRO A 4 -0.95 -18.63 19.09
CA PRO A 4 -1.73 -18.10 17.97
C PRO A 4 -1.77 -16.57 17.96
N ASP A 5 -1.63 -15.95 19.14
CA ASP A 5 -1.65 -14.50 19.26
C ASP A 5 -0.51 -13.83 18.48
N MET A 6 0.66 -14.48 18.42
CA MET A 6 1.78 -13.94 17.66
C MET A 6 1.49 -13.91 16.17
N GLN A 7 0.81 -14.93 15.65
CA GLN A 7 0.43 -14.98 14.25
C GLN A 7 -0.61 -13.93 13.93
N CYS A 8 -1.59 -13.75 14.81
CA CYS A 8 -2.63 -12.74 14.63
C CYS A 8 -2.07 -11.33 14.80
N ALA A 9 -1.05 -11.16 15.64
CA ALA A 9 -0.36 -9.88 15.75
C ALA A 9 0.33 -9.51 14.43
N ALA A 10 0.93 -10.49 13.75
CA ALA A 10 1.52 -10.27 12.43
C ALA A 10 0.46 -9.82 11.42
N ARG A 11 -0.74 -10.38 11.48
CA ARG A 11 -1.86 -9.96 10.63
C ARG A 11 -2.19 -8.48 10.84
N VAL A 12 -2.22 -8.04 12.10
CA VAL A 12 -2.50 -6.63 12.41
C VAL A 12 -1.47 -5.72 11.77
N ILE A 13 -0.19 -6.10 11.84
CA ILE A 13 0.89 -5.34 11.20
C ILE A 13 0.70 -5.30 9.69
N LEU A 14 0.36 -6.42 9.07
CA LEU A 14 0.12 -6.51 7.63
C LEU A 14 -1.08 -5.67 7.20
N GLU A 15 -2.15 -5.69 7.97
CA GLU A 15 -3.32 -4.85 7.72
C GLU A 15 -2.98 -3.37 7.81
N ARG A 16 -2.16 -3.00 8.79
CA ARG A 16 -1.69 -1.62 8.94
C ARG A 16 -0.85 -1.21 7.75
N ASN A 17 0.03 -2.08 7.27
CA ASN A 17 0.85 -1.79 6.10
C ASN A 17 -0.01 -1.56 4.86
N CYS A 18 -1.06 -2.36 4.68
CA CYS A 18 -2.02 -2.16 3.60
C CYS A 18 -2.73 -0.81 3.72
N ALA A 19 -3.17 -0.45 4.92
CA ALA A 19 -3.85 0.81 5.16
C ALA A 19 -2.93 2.01 4.89
N ILE A 20 -1.68 1.94 5.34
CA ILE A 20 -0.69 3.00 5.10
C ILE A 20 -0.41 3.13 3.61
N ALA A 21 -0.20 2.02 2.91
CA ALA A 21 0.06 2.03 1.48
C ALA A 21 -1.13 2.58 0.70
N SER A 22 -2.35 2.22 1.10
CA SER A 22 -3.57 2.70 0.48
C SER A 22 -3.74 4.22 0.65
N LYS A 23 -3.47 4.72 1.83
CA LYS A 23 -3.53 6.16 2.11
C LYS A 23 -2.50 6.93 1.30
N GLU A 24 -1.29 6.40 1.20
CA GLU A 24 -0.23 7.03 0.43
C GLU A 24 -0.58 7.09 -1.06
N LEU A 25 -1.10 6.01 -1.60
CA LEU A 25 -1.55 5.97 -2.98
C LEU A 25 -2.67 6.99 -3.24
N ASP A 26 -3.64 7.05 -2.34
CA ASP A 26 -4.76 7.99 -2.41
C ASP A 26 -4.27 9.43 -2.40
N ARG A 27 -3.34 9.74 -1.49
CA ARG A 27 -2.76 11.07 -1.37
C ARG A 27 -2.05 11.48 -2.66
N LEU A 28 -1.27 10.58 -3.23
CA LEU A 28 -0.54 10.84 -4.46
C LEU A 28 -1.47 11.02 -5.65
N ARG A 29 -2.53 10.22 -5.72
CA ARG A 29 -3.53 10.35 -6.78
C ARG A 29 -4.27 11.68 -6.70
N LYS A 30 -4.64 12.10 -5.51
CA LYS A 30 -5.31 13.38 -5.30
C LYS A 30 -4.40 14.54 -5.67
N GLU A 31 -3.13 14.47 -5.27
CA GLU A 31 -2.14 15.49 -5.62
C GLU A 31 -1.99 15.58 -7.13
N MET A 32 -1.87 14.46 -7.80
CA MET A 32 -1.76 14.41 -9.25
C MET A 32 -3.00 15.00 -9.92
N HIS A 33 -4.18 14.63 -9.45
CA HIS A 33 -5.44 15.14 -9.98
C HIS A 33 -5.57 16.65 -9.80
N ASN A 34 -5.21 17.16 -8.61
CA ASN A 34 -5.33 18.58 -8.30
C ASN A 34 -4.33 19.44 -9.07
N ARG A 35 -3.22 18.88 -9.49
CA ARG A 35 -2.15 19.59 -10.20
C ARG A 35 -2.14 19.33 -11.70
N ILE A 36 -3.07 18.51 -12.19
CA ILE A 36 -3.15 18.22 -13.62
C ILE A 36 -3.46 19.51 -14.37
N GLY A 37 -2.76 19.75 -15.47
CA GLY A 37 -2.91 20.98 -16.23
C GLY A 37 -1.94 22.09 -15.83
N VAL A 38 -1.29 22.00 -14.64
CA VAL A 38 -0.26 22.94 -14.23
C VAL A 38 1.10 22.27 -14.08
N LEU A 39 1.14 20.93 -14.15
CA LEU A 39 2.39 20.17 -14.09
C LEU A 39 3.13 20.26 -15.42
N ILE A 40 4.41 20.55 -15.37
CA ILE A 40 5.27 20.36 -16.54
C ILE A 40 5.54 18.85 -16.69
N GLU A 41 5.98 18.47 -17.90
CA GLU A 41 6.13 17.05 -18.24
C GLU A 41 7.04 16.29 -17.25
N SER A 42 8.17 16.89 -16.86
CA SER A 42 9.09 16.23 -15.93
C SER A 42 8.46 16.02 -14.55
N GLU A 43 7.68 16.99 -14.07
CA GLU A 43 6.98 16.86 -12.80
C GLU A 43 5.89 15.80 -12.89
N TYR A 44 5.17 15.76 -13.98
CA TYR A 44 4.15 14.75 -14.23
C TYR A 44 4.77 13.34 -14.23
N GLN A 45 5.88 13.17 -14.91
CA GLN A 45 6.56 11.86 -14.95
C GLN A 45 7.03 11.44 -13.57
N THR A 46 7.59 12.37 -12.79
CA THR A 46 8.03 12.08 -11.42
C THR A 46 6.86 11.66 -10.54
N LEU A 47 5.75 12.39 -10.61
CA LEU A 47 4.59 12.10 -9.79
C LEU A 47 3.93 10.78 -10.23
N SER A 48 3.86 10.53 -11.53
CA SER A 48 3.35 9.28 -12.07
C SER A 48 4.18 8.09 -11.60
N ALA A 49 5.51 8.22 -11.57
CA ALA A 49 6.39 7.17 -11.07
C ALA A 49 6.13 6.90 -9.58
N ARG A 50 5.88 7.94 -8.79
CA ARG A 50 5.54 7.77 -7.37
C ARG A 50 4.21 7.05 -7.19
N VAL A 51 3.22 7.37 -8.01
CA VAL A 51 1.92 6.70 -7.99
C VAL A 51 2.10 5.22 -8.31
N GLN A 52 2.89 4.90 -9.32
CA GLN A 52 3.15 3.50 -9.70
C GLN A 52 3.89 2.75 -8.60
N ALA A 53 4.87 3.38 -7.96
CA ALA A 53 5.61 2.78 -6.86
C ALA A 53 4.70 2.52 -5.65
N ALA A 54 3.82 3.47 -5.33
CA ALA A 54 2.86 3.32 -4.24
C ALA A 54 1.86 2.19 -4.54
N TRP A 55 1.42 2.09 -5.78
CA TRP A 55 0.54 1.01 -6.23
C TRP A 55 1.20 -0.36 -6.07
N ALA A 56 2.46 -0.48 -6.51
CA ALA A 56 3.20 -1.73 -6.38
C ALA A 56 3.39 -2.11 -4.91
N GLN A 57 3.64 -1.14 -4.05
CA GLN A 57 3.78 -1.36 -2.61
C GLN A 57 2.47 -1.84 -1.99
N LEU A 58 1.35 -1.26 -2.38
CA LEU A 58 0.04 -1.69 -1.92
C LEU A 58 -0.23 -3.13 -2.35
N GLN A 59 0.09 -3.49 -3.58
CA GLN A 59 -0.10 -4.86 -4.06
C GLN A 59 0.74 -5.86 -3.27
N ARG A 60 2.00 -5.52 -2.96
CA ARG A 60 2.86 -6.39 -2.15
C ARG A 60 2.29 -6.58 -0.75
N ALA A 61 1.81 -5.51 -0.14
CA ALA A 61 1.22 -5.59 1.19
C ALA A 61 -0.04 -6.44 1.18
N ASP A 62 -0.87 -6.31 0.14
CA ASP A 62 -2.09 -7.07 -0.01
C ASP A 62 -1.81 -8.56 -0.21
N VAL A 63 -0.84 -8.88 -1.06
CA VAL A 63 -0.42 -10.28 -1.27
C VAL A 63 0.11 -10.88 0.02
N ALA A 64 0.93 -10.14 0.76
CA ALA A 64 1.47 -10.62 2.04
C ALA A 64 0.35 -10.90 3.05
N LEU A 65 -0.64 -10.02 3.11
CA LEU A 65 -1.78 -10.20 4.01
C LEU A 65 -2.60 -11.43 3.63
N ASN A 66 -2.91 -11.60 2.35
CA ASN A 66 -3.68 -12.73 1.86
C ASN A 66 -2.95 -14.04 2.10
N LYS A 67 -1.65 -14.05 1.86
CA LYS A 67 -0.82 -15.24 2.12
C LYS A 67 -0.83 -15.61 3.59
N HIS A 68 -0.74 -14.61 4.46
CA HIS A 68 -0.80 -14.84 5.90
C HIS A 68 -2.12 -15.48 6.32
N ARG A 69 -3.23 -14.97 5.76
CA ARG A 69 -4.57 -15.52 6.04
C ARG A 69 -4.67 -16.98 5.60
N GLU A 70 -4.15 -17.30 4.43
CA GLU A 70 -4.17 -18.67 3.91
C GLU A 70 -3.34 -19.62 4.77
N GLU A 71 -2.17 -19.17 5.23
CA GLU A 71 -1.26 -20.00 5.99
C GLU A 71 -1.68 -20.19 7.45
N HIS A 72 -2.27 -19.16 8.06
CA HIS A 72 -2.50 -19.14 9.49
C HIS A 72 -3.97 -19.04 9.87
N GLY A 73 -4.85 -18.76 8.94
CA GLY A 73 -6.28 -18.71 9.21
C GLY A 73 -6.73 -17.56 10.09
N CYS A 74 -5.86 -16.58 10.30
CA CYS A 74 -6.26 -15.42 11.12
C CYS A 74 -7.04 -14.39 10.30
#